data_15f2ea42a1e4a50646e84dd6fe3b2b84
#
_entry.id   15f2ea42a1e4a50646e84dd6fe3b2b84
#
_cell.length_a   1.000
_cell.length_b   1.000
_cell.length_c   1.000
_cell.angle_alpha   90.00
_cell.angle_beta   90.00
_cell.angle_gamma   90.00
#
_symmetry.space_group_name_H-M   'P 1'
#
loop_
_entity.id
_entity.type
_entity.pdbx_description
1 polymer ?
#
loop_
_entity_poly.entity_id
_entity_poly.type
_entity_poly.pdbx_seq_one_letter_code
_entity_poly.pdbx_strand_id
1 'polypeptide(L)'
;MAGVSYSTPTVSGTTSSTGGYTYRCNPSCETVTFSIGPITIGSVTGASTLSLKDFTGGVEGGLLSPTTIRRAQFLMTLDSDADVSNGIAIPSELAPSLANRSLNFNASSFDADLASLVDYLKGDGRLSSAYRAGLQIPSAAIARAVAEQAEALARGVLVESPTAVSTPVSEIRKYVLRIPDSSLISYSGNAASLKSTYSRGLRPALGAGLSFTSGAPGGTLQLRTVTSRGISVATPKYSDGVSVRTAELLVSSATNGSPSVGAITLTPTSADLASLTSLKAADGSAFSGRPTPTDASGSDGWRNLDETLQPRSPEFDQRGLDPAGVVEGDSGTYWVCDRRGPFLLQLDAQSQTLQRLGPAGSAGALPDVNRRLPAILEWRQPTLGCGGVAVRSTSGEVVFALGAALNVNGRTANSARLIRLVGFNPRTSSVRQFAMPIRTTEFSLRILDLESLSEDRVLALVRYREASANGPYRWEIRSLDLSNATEISSRLLTSGPNTGLALEFGSAAEIESSGVTMATSTTLVELGSLGWINESVEGLARANSQTLIVIGQSNGGVTSRVRGGDPSLSVSEHQVDRNGLITPRAAGSATAPVFELSPSSIESRQTVIWSLQLRSPAN
;
A
#
# COMPACT_ATOMS: atom_id res chain seq x y z
N MET A 1 -4.58 -23.12 13.26
CA MET A 1 -5.01 -22.72 14.62
C MET A 1 -4.71 -23.85 15.57
N ALA A 2 -4.00 -23.58 16.64
CA ALA A 2 -3.65 -24.54 17.70
C ALA A 2 -4.57 -24.34 18.93
N GLY A 3 -4.79 -25.41 19.72
CA GLY A 3 -5.52 -25.31 20.99
C GLY A 3 -7.04 -25.17 20.87
N VAL A 4 -7.62 -25.31 19.69
CA VAL A 4 -9.08 -25.26 19.48
C VAL A 4 -9.68 -26.66 19.68
N SER A 5 -10.71 -26.78 20.48
CA SER A 5 -11.43 -28.05 20.65
C SER A 5 -12.22 -28.41 19.38
N TYR A 6 -12.25 -29.68 19.04
CA TYR A 6 -13.09 -30.19 17.95
C TYR A 6 -13.82 -31.47 18.37
N SER A 7 -14.98 -31.68 17.77
CA SER A 7 -15.76 -32.90 17.93
C SER A 7 -16.40 -33.33 16.63
N THR A 8 -16.45 -34.65 16.42
CA THR A 8 -17.21 -35.32 15.37
C THR A 8 -18.13 -36.36 16.01
N PRO A 9 -18.99 -37.04 15.27
CA PRO A 9 -19.77 -38.14 15.80
C PRO A 9 -18.94 -39.29 16.41
N THR A 10 -17.65 -39.44 15.97
CA THR A 10 -16.83 -40.59 16.39
C THR A 10 -15.55 -40.19 17.12
N VAL A 11 -15.10 -38.95 17.01
CA VAL A 11 -13.81 -38.49 17.56
C VAL A 11 -13.95 -37.09 18.15
N SER A 12 -13.28 -36.82 19.26
CA SER A 12 -13.11 -35.49 19.82
C SER A 12 -11.65 -35.25 20.23
N GLY A 13 -11.24 -34.00 20.26
CA GLY A 13 -9.87 -33.65 20.65
C GLY A 13 -9.63 -32.14 20.61
N THR A 14 -8.34 -31.78 20.65
CA THR A 14 -7.86 -30.40 20.51
C THR A 14 -6.91 -30.34 19.33
N THR A 15 -6.98 -29.29 18.53
CA THR A 15 -6.09 -29.11 17.39
C THR A 15 -4.62 -29.03 17.84
N SER A 16 -3.74 -29.70 17.09
CA SER A 16 -2.29 -29.72 17.37
C SER A 16 -1.64 -28.33 17.22
N SER A 17 -0.36 -28.22 17.57
CA SER A 17 0.45 -27.00 17.36
C SER A 17 0.50 -26.53 15.89
N THR A 18 0.26 -27.44 14.95
CA THR A 18 0.16 -27.15 13.52
C THR A 18 -1.28 -27.02 13.03
N GLY A 19 -2.28 -27.04 13.93
CA GLY A 19 -3.70 -26.99 13.62
C GLY A 19 -4.30 -28.31 13.12
N GLY A 20 -3.58 -29.43 13.26
CA GLY A 20 -4.05 -30.75 12.86
C GLY A 20 -5.22 -31.24 13.70
N TYR A 21 -6.21 -31.91 13.09
CA TYR A 21 -7.39 -32.51 13.72
C TYR A 21 -7.72 -33.85 13.02
N THR A 22 -8.58 -34.66 13.62
CA THR A 22 -8.92 -36.00 13.13
C THR A 22 -10.42 -36.11 12.86
N TYR A 23 -10.76 -36.74 11.73
CA TYR A 23 -12.13 -37.04 11.33
C TYR A 23 -12.15 -38.32 10.49
N ARG A 24 -13.34 -38.92 10.29
CA ARG A 24 -13.51 -40.12 9.46
C ARG A 24 -14.35 -39.83 8.23
N CYS A 25 -14.08 -40.59 7.15
CA CYS A 25 -14.87 -40.56 5.92
C CYS A 25 -15.26 -41.99 5.55
N ASN A 26 -16.59 -42.33 5.54
CA ASN A 26 -17.10 -43.61 5.04
C ASN A 26 -18.62 -43.57 4.83
N PRO A 27 -19.15 -43.42 3.61
CA PRO A 27 -18.51 -42.95 2.39
C PRO A 27 -18.29 -41.41 2.38
N SER A 28 -19.04 -40.64 3.18
CA SER A 28 -18.92 -39.21 3.36
C SER A 28 -18.10 -38.87 4.59
N CYS A 29 -17.43 -37.71 4.56
CA CYS A 29 -16.68 -37.25 5.72
C CYS A 29 -17.62 -36.70 6.79
N GLU A 30 -17.27 -36.95 8.06
CA GLU A 30 -17.99 -36.46 9.23
C GLU A 30 -18.03 -34.93 9.28
N THR A 31 -19.10 -34.39 9.87
CA THR A 31 -19.13 -32.97 10.26
C THR A 31 -18.25 -32.78 11.49
N VAL A 32 -17.35 -31.82 11.43
CA VAL A 32 -16.48 -31.41 12.52
C VAL A 32 -17.00 -30.08 13.08
N THR A 33 -17.23 -30.05 14.39
CA THR A 33 -17.60 -28.83 15.12
C THR A 33 -16.41 -28.34 15.91
N PHE A 34 -16.02 -27.08 15.72
CA PHE A 34 -14.92 -26.43 16.43
C PHE A 34 -15.45 -25.50 17.51
N SER A 35 -14.79 -25.48 18.68
CA SER A 35 -15.19 -24.65 19.82
C SER A 35 -14.00 -24.22 20.70
N ILE A 36 -14.20 -23.17 21.51
CA ILE A 36 -13.32 -22.77 22.59
C ILE A 36 -14.17 -22.72 23.87
N GLY A 37 -13.98 -23.69 24.76
CA GLY A 37 -14.94 -23.92 25.86
C GLY A 37 -16.35 -24.16 25.30
N PRO A 38 -17.39 -23.51 25.83
CA PRO A 38 -18.76 -23.65 25.33
C PRO A 38 -19.07 -22.81 24.08
N ILE A 39 -18.16 -21.93 23.64
CA ILE A 39 -18.39 -21.07 22.49
C ILE A 39 -18.06 -21.85 21.21
N THR A 40 -19.11 -22.20 20.46
CA THR A 40 -18.99 -22.88 19.16
C THR A 40 -18.57 -21.89 18.08
N ILE A 41 -17.37 -22.10 17.48
CA ILE A 41 -16.88 -21.31 16.33
C ILE A 41 -17.72 -21.63 15.08
N GLY A 42 -18.04 -22.90 14.87
CA GLY A 42 -18.87 -23.38 13.77
C GLY A 42 -18.62 -24.84 13.42
N SER A 43 -19.39 -25.32 12.44
CA SER A 43 -19.31 -26.70 11.94
C SER A 43 -19.02 -26.70 10.45
N VAL A 44 -18.30 -27.73 10.00
CA VAL A 44 -17.87 -27.90 8.61
C VAL A 44 -17.68 -29.39 8.30
N THR A 45 -17.84 -29.80 7.05
CA THR A 45 -17.47 -31.14 6.62
C THR A 45 -15.96 -31.31 6.69
N GLY A 46 -15.48 -32.41 7.29
CA GLY A 46 -14.06 -32.71 7.43
C GLY A 46 -13.34 -32.70 6.07
N ALA A 47 -12.19 -32.04 6.01
CA ALA A 47 -11.34 -31.94 4.84
C ALA A 47 -9.88 -31.83 5.26
N SER A 48 -8.95 -32.11 4.34
CA SER A 48 -7.49 -32.03 4.60
C SER A 48 -6.99 -30.62 4.95
N THR A 49 -7.69 -29.61 4.46
CA THR A 49 -7.42 -28.18 4.76
C THR A 49 -8.76 -27.46 4.91
N LEU A 50 -8.91 -26.76 6.01
CA LEU A 50 -10.08 -25.95 6.32
C LEU A 50 -9.68 -24.50 6.58
N SER A 51 -10.55 -23.59 6.15
CA SER A 51 -10.50 -22.17 6.48
C SER A 51 -11.84 -21.71 7.04
N LEU A 52 -11.91 -20.50 7.57
CA LEU A 52 -13.17 -19.94 8.09
C LEU A 52 -14.24 -19.77 7.00
N LYS A 53 -13.84 -19.68 5.73
CA LYS A 53 -14.75 -19.64 4.57
C LYS A 53 -15.56 -20.92 4.41
N ASP A 54 -14.99 -22.06 4.78
CA ASP A 54 -15.61 -23.38 4.61
C ASP A 54 -16.70 -23.67 5.64
N PHE A 55 -16.74 -22.92 6.75
CA PHE A 55 -17.75 -23.08 7.79
C PHE A 55 -19.14 -22.68 7.29
N THR A 56 -20.18 -23.30 7.84
CA THR A 56 -21.58 -22.94 7.54
C THR A 56 -21.78 -21.44 7.67
N GLY A 57 -22.33 -20.82 6.62
CA GLY A 57 -22.49 -19.36 6.52
C GLY A 57 -21.17 -18.60 6.27
N GLY A 58 -20.13 -19.27 5.76
CA GLY A 58 -18.82 -18.65 5.52
C GLY A 58 -18.79 -17.60 4.41
N VAL A 59 -19.72 -17.68 3.47
CA VAL A 59 -19.86 -16.76 2.33
C VAL A 59 -21.27 -16.20 2.28
N GLU A 60 -21.38 -14.91 2.00
CA GLU A 60 -22.64 -14.18 1.80
C GLU A 60 -22.47 -13.19 0.64
N GLY A 61 -23.44 -13.16 -0.28
CA GLY A 61 -23.36 -12.27 -1.46
C GLY A 61 -22.12 -12.49 -2.33
N GLY A 62 -21.49 -13.67 -2.26
CA GLY A 62 -20.27 -14.01 -2.98
C GLY A 62 -18.97 -13.52 -2.34
N LEU A 63 -19.03 -12.91 -1.16
CA LEU A 63 -17.91 -12.41 -0.37
C LEU A 63 -17.79 -13.17 0.95
N LEU A 64 -16.67 -13.04 1.67
CA LEU A 64 -16.59 -13.52 3.05
C LEU A 64 -17.71 -12.89 3.88
N SER A 65 -18.49 -13.73 4.56
CA SER A 65 -19.65 -13.27 5.32
C SER A 65 -19.27 -12.44 6.55
N PRO A 66 -20.15 -11.56 7.06
CA PRO A 66 -19.95 -10.89 8.34
C PRO A 66 -19.69 -11.88 9.48
N THR A 67 -20.35 -13.04 9.46
CA THR A 67 -20.14 -14.13 10.43
C THR A 67 -18.71 -14.66 10.38
N THR A 68 -18.13 -14.84 9.19
CA THR A 68 -16.74 -15.26 9.03
C THR A 68 -15.76 -14.22 9.56
N ILE A 69 -16.02 -12.95 9.30
CA ILE A 69 -15.20 -11.84 9.80
C ILE A 69 -15.24 -11.79 11.33
N ARG A 70 -16.40 -11.95 11.95
CA ARG A 70 -16.60 -12.00 13.40
C ARG A 70 -15.90 -13.21 14.05
N ARG A 71 -15.92 -14.38 13.40
CA ARG A 71 -15.12 -15.54 13.81
C ARG A 71 -13.63 -15.22 13.80
N ALA A 72 -13.16 -14.55 12.76
CA ALA A 72 -11.76 -14.10 12.68
C ALA A 72 -11.41 -13.10 13.80
N GLN A 73 -12.29 -12.09 14.05
CA GLN A 73 -12.11 -11.15 15.17
C GLN A 73 -11.97 -11.87 16.52
N PHE A 74 -12.89 -12.81 16.79
CA PHE A 74 -12.86 -13.60 18.03
C PHE A 74 -11.58 -14.41 18.19
N LEU A 75 -11.16 -15.13 17.15
CA LEU A 75 -9.94 -15.94 17.17
C LEU A 75 -8.68 -15.09 17.33
N MET A 76 -8.58 -13.99 16.62
CA MET A 76 -7.46 -13.05 16.74
C MET A 76 -7.41 -12.38 18.12
N THR A 77 -8.58 -12.09 18.73
CA THR A 77 -8.66 -11.53 20.09
C THR A 77 -8.10 -12.49 21.13
N LEU A 78 -8.30 -13.80 20.93
CA LEU A 78 -7.91 -14.85 21.89
C LEU A 78 -6.54 -15.46 21.61
N ASP A 79 -5.81 -14.96 20.63
CA ASP A 79 -4.47 -15.45 20.32
C ASP A 79 -3.50 -15.21 21.47
N SER A 80 -2.65 -16.22 21.76
CA SER A 80 -1.81 -16.27 22.95
C SER A 80 -0.76 -15.17 23.03
N ASP A 81 -0.27 -14.70 21.89
CA ASP A 81 0.78 -13.67 21.79
C ASP A 81 0.36 -12.43 20.99
N ALA A 82 -0.92 -12.40 20.56
CA ALA A 82 -1.50 -11.35 19.72
C ALA A 82 -0.75 -11.11 18.38
N ASP A 83 0.02 -12.11 17.92
CA ASP A 83 0.71 -12.09 16.62
C ASP A 83 0.26 -13.24 15.71
N VAL A 84 -0.90 -13.10 15.08
CA VAL A 84 -1.45 -14.11 14.18
C VAL A 84 -0.58 -14.44 12.95
N SER A 85 0.57 -13.75 12.75
CA SER A 85 1.51 -14.06 11.67
C SER A 85 2.24 -15.38 11.84
N ASN A 86 2.39 -15.83 13.09
CA ASN A 86 2.95 -17.13 13.43
C ASN A 86 1.87 -18.23 13.57
N GLY A 87 0.59 -17.85 13.35
CA GLY A 87 -0.60 -18.68 13.53
C GLY A 87 -1.32 -18.35 14.82
N ILE A 88 -2.60 -18.71 14.90
CA ILE A 88 -3.41 -18.52 16.11
C ILE A 88 -3.21 -19.71 17.05
N ALA A 89 -2.82 -19.43 18.29
CA ALA A 89 -2.68 -20.40 19.37
C ALA A 89 -3.57 -20.02 20.55
N ILE A 90 -4.51 -20.88 20.92
CA ILE A 90 -5.45 -20.66 22.02
C ILE A 90 -4.86 -21.27 23.30
N PRO A 91 -4.66 -20.47 24.37
CA PRO A 91 -4.16 -20.99 25.65
C PRO A 91 -5.11 -22.01 26.28
N SER A 92 -4.59 -23.09 26.85
CA SER A 92 -5.40 -24.15 27.48
C SER A 92 -6.26 -23.63 28.63
N GLU A 93 -5.80 -22.60 29.33
CA GLU A 93 -6.45 -21.96 30.49
C GLU A 93 -7.71 -21.17 30.08
N LEU A 94 -7.87 -20.90 28.78
CA LEU A 94 -8.97 -20.08 28.30
C LEU A 94 -10.31 -20.84 28.32
N ALA A 95 -10.33 -22.12 27.98
CA ALA A 95 -11.56 -22.92 27.96
C ALA A 95 -12.27 -22.96 29.34
N PRO A 96 -11.56 -23.19 30.49
CA PRO A 96 -12.16 -23.04 31.81
C PRO A 96 -12.63 -21.61 32.14
N SER A 97 -11.92 -20.59 31.67
CA SER A 97 -12.29 -19.19 31.86
C SER A 97 -13.61 -18.83 31.14
N LEU A 98 -13.91 -19.53 30.07
CA LEU A 98 -15.14 -19.34 29.27
C LEU A 98 -16.32 -20.22 29.69
N ALA A 99 -16.20 -21.09 30.71
CA ALA A 99 -17.15 -22.17 31.04
C ALA A 99 -18.64 -21.75 31.07
N ASN A 100 -18.95 -20.52 31.45
CA ASN A 100 -20.33 -20.00 31.52
C ASN A 100 -20.55 -18.81 30.56
N ARG A 101 -19.85 -18.78 29.44
CA ARG A 101 -19.92 -17.70 28.47
C ARG A 101 -20.46 -18.22 27.14
N SER A 102 -21.17 -17.37 26.45
CA SER A 102 -21.68 -17.62 25.10
C SER A 102 -21.40 -16.42 24.20
N LEU A 103 -21.21 -16.66 22.92
CA LEU A 103 -21.04 -15.61 21.91
C LEU A 103 -21.73 -16.06 20.63
N ASN A 104 -22.61 -15.22 20.11
CA ASN A 104 -23.34 -15.50 18.88
C ASN A 104 -22.78 -14.65 17.73
N PHE A 105 -22.07 -15.27 16.80
CA PHE A 105 -21.46 -14.61 15.65
C PHE A 105 -22.49 -14.00 14.66
N ASN A 106 -23.78 -14.38 14.76
CA ASN A 106 -24.84 -13.83 13.91
C ASN A 106 -25.62 -12.69 14.59
N ALA A 107 -25.41 -12.44 15.89
CA ALA A 107 -26.15 -11.42 16.61
C ALA A 107 -25.76 -10.00 16.18
N SER A 108 -26.72 -9.09 16.17
CA SER A 108 -26.45 -7.66 15.98
C SER A 108 -25.66 -7.05 17.15
N SER A 109 -25.74 -7.67 18.34
CA SER A 109 -25.00 -7.28 19.56
C SER A 109 -23.56 -7.81 19.60
N PHE A 110 -23.08 -8.55 18.59
CA PHE A 110 -21.79 -9.26 18.62
C PHE A 110 -20.62 -8.38 19.11
N ASP A 111 -20.50 -7.15 18.60
CA ASP A 111 -19.38 -6.26 18.96
C ASP A 111 -19.41 -5.88 20.46
N ALA A 112 -20.60 -5.62 21.00
CA ALA A 112 -20.77 -5.34 22.43
C ALA A 112 -20.57 -6.59 23.29
N ASP A 113 -21.03 -7.75 22.82
CA ASP A 113 -20.87 -9.03 23.52
C ASP A 113 -19.39 -9.44 23.55
N LEU A 114 -18.65 -9.27 22.45
CA LEU A 114 -17.21 -9.53 22.39
C LEU A 114 -16.43 -8.56 23.29
N ALA A 115 -16.78 -7.28 23.30
CA ALA A 115 -16.16 -6.30 24.22
C ALA A 115 -16.37 -6.69 25.69
N SER A 116 -17.59 -7.05 26.06
CA SER A 116 -17.93 -7.53 27.42
C SER A 116 -17.19 -8.80 27.79
N LEU A 117 -16.99 -9.71 26.84
CA LEU A 117 -16.21 -10.92 27.03
C LEU A 117 -14.73 -10.61 27.29
N VAL A 118 -14.14 -9.69 26.53
CA VAL A 118 -12.75 -9.25 26.70
C VAL A 118 -12.56 -8.58 28.06
N ASP A 119 -13.48 -7.70 28.47
CA ASP A 119 -13.41 -7.05 29.80
C ASP A 119 -13.48 -8.08 30.94
N TYR A 120 -14.31 -9.10 30.79
CA TYR A 120 -14.37 -10.20 31.74
C TYR A 120 -13.02 -10.96 31.79
N LEU A 121 -12.44 -11.32 30.64
CA LEU A 121 -11.17 -12.05 30.57
C LEU A 121 -9.99 -11.22 31.12
N LYS A 122 -9.99 -9.90 30.94
CA LYS A 122 -9.02 -9.00 31.57
C LYS A 122 -9.07 -9.01 33.09
N GLY A 123 -10.25 -9.28 33.67
CA GLY A 123 -10.44 -9.44 35.11
C GLY A 123 -10.17 -10.85 35.65
N ASP A 124 -10.04 -11.87 34.78
CA ASP A 124 -9.90 -13.27 35.22
C ASP A 124 -8.49 -13.60 35.73
N GLY A 125 -8.35 -13.78 37.03
CA GLY A 125 -7.07 -14.12 37.70
C GLY A 125 -6.48 -15.47 37.30
N ARG A 126 -7.21 -16.35 36.61
CA ARG A 126 -6.72 -17.63 36.09
C ARG A 126 -5.78 -17.45 34.88
N LEU A 127 -5.93 -16.34 34.16
CA LEU A 127 -5.12 -16.01 33.02
C LEU A 127 -3.88 -15.19 33.45
N SER A 128 -2.75 -15.38 32.81
CA SER A 128 -1.53 -14.63 33.11
C SER A 128 -1.74 -13.12 32.90
N SER A 129 -1.05 -12.28 33.67
CA SER A 129 -1.14 -10.83 33.54
C SER A 129 -0.68 -10.33 32.15
N ALA A 130 0.33 -10.97 31.56
CA ALA A 130 0.82 -10.67 30.24
C ALA A 130 -0.24 -10.95 29.16
N TYR A 131 -0.90 -12.11 29.21
CA TYR A 131 -1.97 -12.47 28.30
C TYR A 131 -3.15 -11.49 28.41
N ARG A 132 -3.61 -11.19 29.64
CA ARG A 132 -4.70 -10.23 29.87
C ARG A 132 -4.42 -8.83 29.34
N ALA A 133 -3.17 -8.36 29.48
CA ALA A 133 -2.74 -7.08 28.95
C ALA A 133 -2.68 -7.04 27.41
N GLY A 134 -2.45 -8.19 26.76
CA GLY A 134 -2.40 -8.35 25.31
C GLY A 134 -3.76 -8.44 24.63
N LEU A 135 -4.85 -8.70 25.38
CA LEU A 135 -6.18 -8.88 24.81
C LEU A 135 -6.69 -7.58 24.14
N GLN A 136 -6.81 -7.61 22.83
CA GLN A 136 -7.32 -6.51 22.00
C GLN A 136 -8.26 -7.05 20.92
N ILE A 137 -9.34 -6.31 20.65
CA ILE A 137 -10.28 -6.64 19.58
C ILE A 137 -9.81 -5.94 18.30
N PRO A 138 -9.42 -6.69 17.25
CA PRO A 138 -9.12 -6.10 15.95
C PRO A 138 -10.40 -5.53 15.32
N SER A 139 -10.27 -4.48 14.50
CA SER A 139 -11.41 -4.01 13.71
C SER A 139 -11.89 -5.10 12.74
N ALA A 140 -13.17 -5.04 12.34
CA ALA A 140 -13.72 -5.96 11.35
C ALA A 140 -12.94 -5.91 10.01
N ALA A 141 -12.45 -4.73 9.63
CA ALA A 141 -11.65 -4.55 8.42
C ALA A 141 -10.30 -5.28 8.50
N ILE A 142 -9.59 -5.18 9.63
CA ILE A 142 -8.34 -5.92 9.88
C ILE A 142 -8.60 -7.43 9.89
N ALA A 143 -9.63 -7.88 10.61
CA ALA A 143 -9.97 -9.30 10.68
C ALA A 143 -10.33 -9.88 9.31
N ARG A 144 -11.03 -9.10 8.47
CA ARG A 144 -11.32 -9.46 7.08
C ARG A 144 -10.03 -9.61 6.28
N ALA A 145 -9.14 -8.62 6.29
CA ALA A 145 -7.90 -8.66 5.52
C ALA A 145 -7.00 -9.83 5.94
N VAL A 146 -6.91 -10.11 7.24
CA VAL A 146 -6.16 -11.27 7.77
C VAL A 146 -6.78 -12.59 7.31
N ALA A 147 -8.11 -12.74 7.37
CA ALA A 147 -8.79 -13.93 6.90
C ALA A 147 -8.61 -14.14 5.38
N GLU A 148 -8.69 -13.09 4.59
CA GLU A 148 -8.43 -13.11 3.14
C GLU A 148 -6.99 -13.53 2.82
N GLN A 149 -6.00 -12.96 3.52
CA GLN A 149 -4.60 -13.32 3.35
C GLN A 149 -4.31 -14.76 3.79
N ALA A 150 -4.90 -15.20 4.91
CA ALA A 150 -4.77 -16.58 5.37
C ALA A 150 -5.30 -17.58 4.35
N GLU A 151 -6.47 -17.30 3.74
CA GLU A 151 -7.04 -18.12 2.67
C GLU A 151 -6.13 -18.14 1.42
N ALA A 152 -5.65 -16.97 0.99
CA ALA A 152 -4.75 -16.86 -0.14
C ALA A 152 -3.41 -17.57 0.09
N LEU A 153 -2.87 -17.53 1.32
CA LEU A 153 -1.65 -18.26 1.69
C LEU A 153 -1.88 -19.78 1.70
N ALA A 154 -3.03 -20.24 2.25
CA ALA A 154 -3.33 -21.65 2.37
C ALA A 154 -3.64 -22.33 1.02
N ARG A 155 -4.33 -21.63 0.12
CA ARG A 155 -4.82 -22.17 -1.16
C ARG A 155 -4.18 -21.54 -2.40
N GLY A 156 -3.29 -20.56 -2.22
CA GLY A 156 -2.65 -19.79 -3.28
C GLY A 156 -3.49 -18.62 -3.79
N VAL A 157 -4.82 -18.67 -3.64
CA VAL A 157 -5.76 -17.62 -4.05
C VAL A 157 -7.06 -17.70 -3.24
N LEU A 158 -7.62 -16.53 -2.91
CA LEU A 158 -9.03 -16.40 -2.51
C LEU A 158 -9.82 -15.88 -3.70
N VAL A 159 -10.85 -16.60 -4.11
CA VAL A 159 -11.80 -16.16 -5.15
C VAL A 159 -13.10 -15.73 -4.50
N GLU A 160 -13.54 -14.52 -4.81
CA GLU A 160 -14.82 -13.94 -4.43
C GLU A 160 -15.58 -13.49 -5.68
N SER A 161 -16.90 -13.71 -5.70
CA SER A 161 -17.76 -13.38 -6.83
C SER A 161 -18.94 -12.53 -6.35
N PRO A 162 -18.78 -11.21 -6.20
CA PRO A 162 -19.84 -10.31 -5.73
C PRO A 162 -21.11 -10.47 -6.56
N THR A 163 -22.25 -10.74 -5.91
CA THR A 163 -23.52 -10.93 -6.59
C THR A 163 -24.30 -9.64 -6.78
N ALA A 164 -23.99 -8.57 -6.04
CA ALA A 164 -24.66 -7.28 -6.14
C ALA A 164 -24.47 -6.68 -7.56
N VAL A 165 -25.57 -6.40 -8.25
CA VAL A 165 -25.57 -5.84 -9.61
C VAL A 165 -24.97 -4.44 -9.65
N SER A 166 -25.05 -3.68 -8.56
CA SER A 166 -24.45 -2.35 -8.42
C SER A 166 -22.90 -2.38 -8.38
N THR A 167 -22.31 -3.53 -8.12
CA THR A 167 -20.84 -3.69 -8.11
C THR A 167 -20.34 -3.87 -9.54
N PRO A 168 -19.43 -3.04 -10.05
CA PRO A 168 -18.90 -3.16 -11.42
C PRO A 168 -18.03 -4.40 -11.62
N VAL A 169 -17.65 -5.09 -10.55
CA VAL A 169 -16.78 -6.27 -10.54
C VAL A 169 -17.63 -7.54 -10.38
N SER A 170 -17.37 -8.54 -11.22
CA SER A 170 -18.02 -9.84 -11.20
C SER A 170 -17.23 -10.92 -10.45
N GLU A 171 -15.89 -10.81 -10.45
CA GLU A 171 -14.99 -11.72 -9.74
C GLU A 171 -13.77 -10.96 -9.23
N ILE A 172 -13.31 -11.32 -8.04
CA ILE A 172 -12.08 -10.83 -7.43
C ILE A 172 -11.23 -12.04 -7.08
N ARG A 173 -9.99 -12.06 -7.57
CA ARG A 173 -8.97 -13.03 -7.15
C ARG A 173 -7.95 -12.31 -6.29
N LYS A 174 -7.82 -12.71 -5.04
CA LYS A 174 -6.93 -12.10 -4.05
C LYS A 174 -5.75 -13.03 -3.79
N TYR A 175 -4.55 -12.50 -3.96
CA TYR A 175 -3.29 -13.23 -3.79
C TYR A 175 -2.42 -12.57 -2.75
N VAL A 176 -1.59 -13.37 -2.09
CA VAL A 176 -0.39 -12.91 -1.38
C VAL A 176 0.81 -13.25 -2.27
N LEU A 177 1.64 -12.26 -2.58
CA LEU A 177 2.83 -12.44 -3.40
C LEU A 177 3.85 -13.34 -2.69
N ARG A 178 4.19 -14.46 -3.28
CA ARG A 178 5.26 -15.34 -2.81
C ARG A 178 6.60 -14.79 -3.27
N ILE A 179 7.46 -14.52 -2.30
CA ILE A 179 8.79 -13.94 -2.52
C ILE A 179 9.81 -15.02 -2.15
N PRO A 180 10.69 -15.44 -3.07
CA PRO A 180 11.72 -16.44 -2.78
C PRO A 180 12.76 -15.86 -1.81
N ASP A 181 13.37 -16.72 -1.01
CA ASP A 181 14.37 -16.34 -0.01
C ASP A 181 15.56 -15.58 -0.61
N SER A 182 15.95 -15.91 -1.84
CA SER A 182 17.00 -15.22 -2.58
C SER A 182 16.71 -13.73 -2.86
N SER A 183 15.45 -13.31 -2.76
CA SER A 183 15.01 -11.93 -2.94
C SER A 183 14.78 -11.19 -1.62
N LEU A 184 14.95 -11.86 -0.47
CA LEU A 184 14.83 -11.21 0.82
C LEU A 184 16.04 -10.33 1.12
N ILE A 185 15.80 -9.23 1.85
CA ILE A 185 16.81 -8.22 2.20
C ILE A 185 17.30 -8.50 3.62
N SER A 186 18.59 -8.76 3.79
CA SER A 186 19.17 -8.96 5.12
C SER A 186 19.05 -7.68 5.97
N TYR A 187 18.49 -7.82 7.17
CA TYR A 187 18.42 -6.73 8.14
C TYR A 187 19.64 -6.77 9.06
N SER A 188 20.47 -5.73 8.99
CA SER A 188 21.70 -5.57 9.78
C SER A 188 21.58 -4.56 10.94
N GLY A 189 20.40 -3.94 11.12
CA GLY A 189 20.15 -2.96 12.18
C GLY A 189 20.01 -3.57 13.58
N ASN A 190 19.58 -2.76 14.55
CA ASN A 190 19.57 -3.14 15.96
C ASN A 190 18.20 -3.51 16.54
N ALA A 191 17.11 -3.30 15.80
CA ALA A 191 15.76 -3.59 16.30
C ALA A 191 15.55 -5.11 16.52
N ALA A 192 15.49 -5.53 17.79
CA ALA A 192 15.35 -6.94 18.16
C ALA A 192 14.04 -7.55 17.64
N SER A 193 12.94 -6.78 17.64
CA SER A 193 11.64 -7.19 17.12
C SER A 193 11.69 -7.51 15.62
N LEU A 194 12.43 -6.74 14.84
CA LEU A 194 12.61 -7.02 13.41
C LEU A 194 13.47 -8.28 13.21
N LYS A 195 14.54 -8.45 13.97
CA LYS A 195 15.40 -9.65 13.88
C LYS A 195 14.65 -10.93 14.21
N SER A 196 13.77 -10.90 15.22
CA SER A 196 12.98 -12.07 15.61
C SER A 196 11.88 -12.38 14.58
N THR A 197 11.12 -11.38 14.14
CA THR A 197 10.01 -11.56 13.18
C THR A 197 10.50 -11.91 11.79
N TYR A 198 11.61 -11.31 11.34
CA TYR A 198 12.15 -11.46 9.99
C TYR A 198 13.52 -12.14 9.99
N SER A 199 13.64 -13.27 10.69
CA SER A 199 14.90 -14.02 10.83
C SER A 199 15.52 -14.45 9.50
N ARG A 200 14.70 -14.60 8.43
CA ARG A 200 15.15 -14.92 7.06
C ARG A 200 15.45 -13.68 6.21
N GLY A 201 15.07 -12.50 6.65
CA GLY A 201 15.21 -11.23 5.95
C GLY A 201 13.89 -10.51 5.75
N LEU A 202 13.99 -9.21 5.44
CA LEU A 202 12.86 -8.34 5.11
C LEU A 202 12.42 -8.56 3.66
N ARG A 203 11.15 -8.34 3.38
CA ARG A 203 10.62 -8.38 2.01
C ARG A 203 11.03 -7.12 1.24
N PRO A 204 11.32 -7.19 -0.07
CA PRO A 204 11.51 -5.97 -0.86
C PRO A 204 10.21 -5.15 -0.90
N ALA A 205 10.33 -3.82 -0.92
CA ALA A 205 9.20 -2.90 -0.96
C ALA A 205 8.60 -2.81 -2.39
N LEU A 206 8.11 -3.94 -2.90
CA LEU A 206 7.52 -4.09 -4.24
C LEU A 206 6.12 -3.49 -4.31
N GLY A 207 5.71 -3.05 -5.48
CA GLY A 207 4.36 -2.58 -5.77
C GLY A 207 4.24 -1.07 -5.93
N ALA A 208 5.35 -0.35 -6.11
CA ALA A 208 5.34 1.10 -6.38
C ALA A 208 5.04 1.42 -7.87
N GLY A 209 4.22 0.63 -8.50
CA GLY A 209 3.79 0.65 -9.88
C GLY A 209 3.65 -0.77 -10.42
N LEU A 210 2.77 -0.95 -11.39
CA LEU A 210 2.49 -2.25 -12.00
C LEU A 210 2.23 -2.10 -13.49
N SER A 211 2.78 -2.99 -14.32
CA SER A 211 2.52 -3.05 -15.75
C SER A 211 2.25 -4.48 -16.19
N PHE A 212 1.31 -4.65 -17.10
CA PHE A 212 1.09 -5.93 -17.78
C PHE A 212 2.10 -6.10 -18.92
N THR A 213 2.79 -7.23 -18.98
CA THR A 213 3.78 -7.51 -20.02
C THR A 213 3.29 -8.50 -21.05
N SER A 214 2.66 -9.59 -20.61
CA SER A 214 2.15 -10.62 -21.52
C SER A 214 1.22 -11.62 -20.81
N GLY A 215 0.56 -12.46 -21.58
CA GLY A 215 -0.30 -13.54 -21.10
C GLY A 215 -1.75 -13.38 -21.54
N ALA A 216 -2.61 -14.28 -21.06
CA ALA A 216 -4.04 -14.27 -21.35
C ALA A 216 -4.86 -14.36 -20.05
N PRO A 217 -5.95 -13.61 -19.90
CA PRO A 217 -6.87 -13.71 -18.77
C PRO A 217 -7.40 -15.14 -18.61
N GLY A 218 -7.48 -15.58 -17.35
CA GLY A 218 -7.83 -16.96 -17.03
C GLY A 218 -6.65 -17.96 -17.13
N GLY A 219 -5.52 -17.54 -17.71
CA GLY A 219 -4.27 -18.28 -17.76
C GLY A 219 -3.17 -17.61 -16.93
N THR A 220 -1.93 -17.74 -17.36
CA THR A 220 -0.77 -17.10 -16.72
C THR A 220 -0.58 -15.71 -17.28
N LEU A 221 -0.46 -14.72 -16.38
CA LEU A 221 -0.11 -13.35 -16.70
C LEU A 221 1.31 -13.06 -16.23
N GLN A 222 2.05 -12.31 -17.03
CA GLN A 222 3.34 -11.76 -16.66
C GLN A 222 3.17 -10.27 -16.38
N LEU A 223 3.67 -9.85 -15.24
CA LEU A 223 3.58 -8.47 -14.79
C LEU A 223 4.98 -7.95 -14.45
N ARG A 224 5.19 -6.66 -14.64
CA ARG A 224 6.36 -5.93 -14.18
C ARG A 224 5.96 -4.99 -13.05
N THR A 225 6.76 -4.93 -12.01
CA THR A 225 6.58 -3.99 -10.90
C THR A 225 7.91 -3.37 -10.52
N VAL A 226 7.89 -2.28 -9.78
CA VAL A 226 9.10 -1.69 -9.20
C VAL A 226 9.02 -1.66 -7.68
N THR A 227 10.18 -1.66 -7.02
CA THR A 227 10.26 -1.28 -5.63
C THR A 227 10.23 0.24 -5.52
N SER A 228 9.73 0.76 -4.40
CA SER A 228 10.02 2.14 -4.01
C SER A 228 11.53 2.31 -3.73
N ARG A 229 11.92 3.44 -3.15
CA ARG A 229 13.31 3.73 -2.74
C ARG A 229 13.97 2.68 -1.83
N GLY A 230 13.27 1.64 -1.50
CA GLY A 230 13.61 0.62 -0.53
C GLY A 230 12.69 0.70 0.70
N ILE A 231 12.99 -0.12 1.71
CA ILE A 231 12.21 -0.13 2.96
C ILE A 231 12.54 1.13 3.75
N SER A 232 11.57 2.02 3.89
CA SER A 232 11.76 3.29 4.59
C SER A 232 10.62 3.54 5.57
N VAL A 233 10.91 4.18 6.69
CA VAL A 233 9.91 4.53 7.70
C VAL A 233 9.97 6.01 8.04
N ALA A 234 8.84 6.56 8.44
CA ALA A 234 8.78 7.91 8.98
C ALA A 234 9.60 7.99 10.28
N THR A 235 10.30 9.12 10.46
CA THR A 235 10.97 9.48 11.71
C THR A 235 10.39 10.77 12.26
N PRO A 236 10.66 11.14 13.52
CA PRO A 236 10.46 12.51 13.97
C PRO A 236 11.16 13.50 13.03
N LYS A 237 10.60 14.69 12.86
CA LYS A 237 11.25 15.77 12.12
C LYS A 237 12.58 16.12 12.79
N TYR A 238 13.64 16.25 12.01
CA TYR A 238 14.96 16.60 12.54
C TYR A 238 15.10 18.12 12.75
N SER A 239 15.55 18.50 13.94
CA SER A 239 15.85 19.89 14.29
C SER A 239 17.36 20.07 14.52
N ASP A 240 18.00 20.91 13.73
CA ASP A 240 19.39 21.32 13.93
C ASP A 240 19.54 22.52 14.90
N GLY A 241 18.44 22.99 15.46
CA GLY A 241 18.35 24.17 16.33
C GLY A 241 18.11 25.47 15.57
N VAL A 242 18.18 25.46 14.25
CA VAL A 242 17.90 26.62 13.37
C VAL A 242 16.67 26.35 12.52
N SER A 243 16.54 25.12 12.01
CA SER A 243 15.42 24.69 11.16
C SER A 243 14.90 23.33 11.59
N VAL A 244 13.61 23.09 11.30
CA VAL A 244 12.95 21.78 11.48
C VAL A 244 12.67 21.22 10.10
N ARG A 245 13.16 19.99 9.83
CA ARG A 245 13.09 19.38 8.53
C ARG A 245 12.39 18.03 8.59
N THR A 246 11.64 17.69 7.54
CA THR A 246 11.10 16.34 7.37
C THR A 246 12.25 15.35 7.27
N ALA A 247 12.10 14.20 7.91
CA ALA A 247 13.13 13.18 7.94
C ALA A 247 12.54 11.78 7.73
N GLU A 248 13.39 10.86 7.31
CA GLU A 248 13.06 9.45 7.14
C GLU A 248 14.26 8.58 7.50
N LEU A 249 14.00 7.32 7.78
CA LEU A 249 15.01 6.30 7.95
C LEU A 249 14.85 5.26 6.84
N LEU A 250 15.92 5.07 6.05
CA LEU A 250 16.01 3.98 5.09
C LEU A 250 16.54 2.74 5.81
N VAL A 251 15.66 1.77 6.06
CA VAL A 251 15.95 0.54 6.83
C VAL A 251 16.83 -0.41 6.04
N SER A 252 16.63 -0.48 4.72
CA SER A 252 17.47 -1.27 3.83
C SER A 252 18.80 -0.57 3.55
N SER A 253 19.91 -1.32 3.53
CA SER A 253 21.21 -0.77 3.18
C SER A 253 21.29 -0.40 1.69
N ALA A 254 22.20 0.50 1.34
CA ALA A 254 22.43 0.92 -0.05
C ALA A 254 22.83 -0.24 -1.00
N THR A 255 23.32 -1.35 -0.46
CA THR A 255 23.71 -2.53 -1.24
C THR A 255 22.62 -3.60 -1.36
N ASN A 256 21.66 -3.63 -0.42
CA ASN A 256 20.61 -4.67 -0.34
C ASN A 256 19.18 -4.11 -0.41
N GLY A 257 18.98 -2.91 -0.93
CA GLY A 257 17.66 -2.28 -1.01
C GLY A 257 17.61 -1.22 -2.10
N SER A 258 18.50 -1.32 -3.09
CA SER A 258 18.46 -0.48 -4.29
C SER A 258 17.10 -0.57 -4.97
N PRO A 259 16.58 0.54 -5.51
CA PRO A 259 15.42 0.51 -6.38
C PRO A 259 15.59 -0.56 -7.45
N SER A 260 14.58 -1.42 -7.59
CA SER A 260 14.65 -2.63 -8.41
C SER A 260 13.37 -2.82 -9.21
N VAL A 261 13.49 -3.50 -10.34
CA VAL A 261 12.35 -4.00 -11.09
C VAL A 261 12.14 -5.46 -10.78
N GLY A 262 10.88 -5.84 -10.51
CA GLY A 262 10.45 -7.21 -10.26
C GLY A 262 9.59 -7.73 -11.41
N ALA A 263 9.79 -8.98 -11.81
CA ALA A 263 8.87 -9.72 -12.65
C ALA A 263 7.97 -10.61 -11.78
N ILE A 264 6.66 -10.52 -11.99
CA ILE A 264 5.67 -11.31 -11.27
C ILE A 264 4.97 -12.24 -12.26
N THR A 265 4.89 -13.50 -11.90
CA THR A 265 4.03 -14.48 -12.58
C THR A 265 2.76 -14.64 -11.78
N LEU A 266 1.63 -14.30 -12.39
CA LEU A 266 0.30 -14.45 -11.80
C LEU A 266 -0.42 -15.58 -12.54
N THR A 267 -0.72 -16.66 -11.83
CA THR A 267 -1.49 -17.79 -12.35
C THR A 267 -2.90 -17.78 -11.77
N PRO A 268 -3.83 -18.61 -12.25
CA PRO A 268 -5.15 -18.75 -11.62
C PRO A 268 -5.11 -19.12 -10.12
N THR A 269 -4.00 -19.67 -9.64
CA THR A 269 -3.86 -20.23 -8.28
C THR A 269 -2.66 -19.68 -7.49
N SER A 270 -1.87 -18.77 -8.05
CA SER A 270 -0.71 -18.22 -7.33
C SER A 270 -0.23 -16.89 -7.90
N ALA A 271 0.49 -16.14 -7.07
CA ALA A 271 1.28 -14.98 -7.47
C ALA A 271 2.73 -15.18 -6.98
N ASP A 272 3.68 -15.18 -7.88
CA ASP A 272 5.07 -15.50 -7.60
C ASP A 272 6.00 -14.39 -8.11
N LEU A 273 6.94 -13.94 -7.29
CA LEU A 273 8.05 -13.10 -7.74
C LEU A 273 9.06 -13.99 -8.49
N ALA A 274 9.12 -13.83 -9.79
CA ALA A 274 10.00 -14.62 -10.67
C ALA A 274 11.44 -14.10 -10.69
N SER A 275 11.62 -12.78 -10.63
CA SER A 275 12.94 -12.14 -10.57
C SER A 275 12.88 -10.75 -9.92
N LEU A 276 14.04 -10.29 -9.43
CA LEU A 276 14.24 -8.95 -8.91
C LEU A 276 15.60 -8.45 -9.39
N THR A 277 15.63 -7.33 -10.13
CA THR A 277 16.85 -6.78 -10.75
C THR A 277 16.99 -5.31 -10.38
N SER A 278 18.15 -4.91 -9.89
CA SER A 278 18.42 -3.51 -9.54
C SER A 278 18.37 -2.60 -10.76
N LEU A 279 17.74 -1.44 -10.62
CA LEU A 279 17.78 -0.37 -11.61
C LEU A 279 19.17 0.25 -11.62
N LYS A 280 19.69 0.54 -12.81
CA LYS A 280 21.06 1.03 -13.02
C LYS A 280 21.05 2.36 -13.75
N ALA A 281 21.94 3.25 -13.33
CA ALA A 281 22.28 4.46 -14.08
C ALA A 281 22.93 4.13 -15.42
N ALA A 282 23.12 5.13 -16.27
CA ALA A 282 23.74 4.95 -17.60
C ALA A 282 25.17 4.39 -17.55
N ASP A 283 25.89 4.63 -16.46
CA ASP A 283 27.25 4.09 -16.23
C ASP A 283 27.26 2.64 -15.67
N GLY A 284 26.08 2.01 -15.55
CA GLY A 284 25.92 0.64 -15.03
C GLY A 284 25.91 0.53 -13.50
N SER A 285 26.13 1.64 -12.75
CA SER A 285 26.02 1.63 -11.28
C SER A 285 24.57 1.57 -10.82
N ALA A 286 24.29 0.91 -9.69
CA ALA A 286 22.96 0.83 -9.13
C ALA A 286 22.46 2.19 -8.61
N PHE A 287 21.16 2.47 -8.76
CA PHE A 287 20.51 3.56 -8.06
C PHE A 287 20.44 3.27 -6.57
N SER A 288 20.45 4.34 -5.76
CA SER A 288 20.20 4.26 -4.32
C SER A 288 18.80 4.81 -3.99
N GLY A 289 18.24 4.38 -2.86
CA GLY A 289 16.97 4.94 -2.36
C GLY A 289 17.13 6.29 -1.63
N ARG A 290 18.35 6.85 -1.58
CA ARG A 290 18.64 8.09 -0.87
C ARG A 290 18.02 9.30 -1.57
N PRO A 291 17.74 10.39 -0.83
CA PRO A 291 17.43 11.68 -1.44
C PRO A 291 18.52 12.14 -2.41
N THR A 292 18.12 12.85 -3.44
CA THR A 292 19.09 13.52 -4.33
C THR A 292 19.55 14.84 -3.72
N PRO A 293 20.70 15.41 -4.13
CA PRO A 293 21.13 16.75 -3.69
C PRO A 293 20.10 17.85 -3.98
N THR A 294 19.24 17.70 -4.97
CA THR A 294 18.14 18.62 -5.26
C THR A 294 17.07 18.63 -4.18
N ASP A 295 16.92 17.55 -3.43
CA ASP A 295 15.99 17.46 -2.30
C ASP A 295 16.54 18.20 -1.05
N ALA A 296 17.83 18.49 -1.02
CA ALA A 296 18.48 19.23 0.07
C ALA A 296 18.23 20.73 0.03
N SER A 297 17.96 21.27 -1.17
CA SER A 297 17.75 22.71 -1.40
C SER A 297 16.27 23.01 -1.50
N GLY A 298 15.76 23.89 -0.66
CA GLY A 298 14.38 24.34 -0.67
C GLY A 298 13.71 24.21 0.70
N SER A 299 12.44 24.66 0.77
CA SER A 299 11.60 24.58 1.98
C SER A 299 11.40 23.16 2.53
N ASP A 300 11.76 22.17 1.75
CA ASP A 300 11.47 20.75 1.96
C ASP A 300 12.63 19.96 2.54
N GLY A 301 13.79 20.58 2.77
CA GLY A 301 15.05 19.95 3.16
C GLY A 301 14.90 18.63 3.91
N TRP A 302 14.89 17.53 3.15
CA TRP A 302 14.83 16.18 3.68
C TRP A 302 16.10 15.82 4.43
N ARG A 303 15.92 15.02 5.49
CA ARG A 303 17.02 14.38 6.18
C ARG A 303 16.87 12.86 6.09
N ASN A 304 17.96 12.17 5.80
CA ASN A 304 18.05 10.73 5.91
C ASN A 304 18.79 10.40 7.22
N LEU A 305 18.05 9.82 8.16
CA LEU A 305 18.55 9.50 9.49
C LEU A 305 18.97 8.02 9.57
N ASP A 306 19.82 7.69 10.54
CA ASP A 306 20.08 6.32 10.97
C ASP A 306 19.13 5.89 12.12
N GLU A 307 19.29 4.67 12.61
CA GLU A 307 18.46 4.14 13.71
C GLU A 307 18.65 4.87 15.05
N THR A 308 19.70 5.69 15.17
CA THR A 308 19.94 6.55 16.35
C THR A 308 19.41 7.97 16.15
N LEU A 309 18.65 8.17 15.04
CA LEU A 309 18.08 9.45 14.63
C LEU A 309 19.12 10.54 14.34
N GLN A 310 20.34 10.16 13.97
CA GLN A 310 21.37 11.07 13.51
C GLN A 310 21.42 11.13 11.98
N PRO A 311 21.78 12.28 11.38
CA PRO A 311 21.95 12.38 9.94
C PRO A 311 22.95 11.35 9.41
N ARG A 312 22.52 10.57 8.42
CA ARG A 312 23.31 9.50 7.81
C ARG A 312 24.36 10.08 6.86
N SER A 313 25.58 9.53 6.85
CA SER A 313 26.61 9.96 5.92
C SER A 313 26.92 8.87 4.86
N PRO A 314 26.96 9.21 3.55
CA PRO A 314 26.42 10.43 2.95
C PRO A 314 24.88 10.49 3.03
N GLU A 315 24.34 11.68 3.23
CA GLU A 315 22.91 11.90 3.38
C GLU A 315 22.19 11.89 2.03
N PHE A 316 22.84 12.43 1.01
CA PHE A 316 22.32 12.56 -0.36
C PHE A 316 23.15 11.75 -1.35
N ASP A 317 22.51 11.37 -2.47
CA ASP A 317 23.15 10.66 -3.57
C ASP A 317 22.63 11.18 -4.91
N GLN A 318 23.54 11.51 -5.85
CA GLN A 318 23.18 11.92 -7.20
C GLN A 318 22.39 10.83 -7.94
N ARG A 319 22.60 9.57 -7.56
CA ARG A 319 21.86 8.38 -8.03
C ARG A 319 20.68 8.04 -7.14
N GLY A 320 20.14 9.00 -6.40
CA GLY A 320 18.91 8.82 -5.64
C GLY A 320 17.73 8.58 -6.58
N LEU A 321 16.87 7.61 -6.24
CA LEU A 321 15.67 7.26 -6.99
C LEU A 321 14.56 6.74 -6.05
N ASP A 322 13.32 7.17 -6.28
CA ASP A 322 12.12 6.69 -5.59
C ASP A 322 11.04 6.34 -6.63
N PRO A 323 11.11 5.16 -7.26
CA PRO A 323 10.16 4.76 -8.29
C PRO A 323 8.70 4.81 -7.82
N ALA A 324 7.80 5.24 -8.70
CA ALA A 324 6.37 5.38 -8.44
C ALA A 324 5.48 4.85 -9.56
N GLY A 325 6.04 4.27 -10.59
CA GLY A 325 5.31 3.69 -11.71
C GLY A 325 6.27 3.04 -12.69
N VAL A 326 5.78 2.05 -13.40
CA VAL A 326 6.52 1.34 -14.46
C VAL A 326 5.57 0.99 -15.59
N VAL A 327 6.01 1.14 -16.83
CA VAL A 327 5.24 0.75 -18.02
C VAL A 327 6.15 0.26 -19.14
N GLU A 328 5.68 -0.74 -19.89
CA GLU A 328 6.39 -1.23 -21.08
C GLU A 328 6.49 -0.11 -22.14
N GLY A 329 7.66 -0.01 -22.76
CA GLY A 329 7.95 0.86 -23.90
C GLY A 329 8.15 0.08 -25.20
N ASP A 330 8.58 0.78 -26.23
CA ASP A 330 8.89 0.15 -27.53
C ASP A 330 10.17 -0.69 -27.44
N SER A 331 10.26 -1.74 -28.28
CA SER A 331 11.48 -2.51 -28.54
C SER A 331 12.16 -3.13 -27.30
N GLY A 332 11.38 -3.57 -26.31
CA GLY A 332 11.88 -4.22 -25.09
C GLY A 332 12.44 -3.22 -24.06
N THR A 333 12.25 -1.93 -24.27
CA THR A 333 12.50 -0.91 -23.25
C THR A 333 11.32 -0.79 -22.30
N TYR A 334 11.50 -0.09 -21.19
CA TYR A 334 10.41 0.29 -20.29
C TYR A 334 10.68 1.64 -19.65
N TRP A 335 9.60 2.28 -19.18
CA TRP A 335 9.67 3.58 -18.53
C TRP A 335 9.38 3.45 -17.04
N VAL A 336 10.13 4.19 -16.24
CA VAL A 336 9.93 4.34 -14.80
C VAL A 336 9.82 5.80 -14.47
N CYS A 337 8.84 6.18 -13.67
CA CYS A 337 8.76 7.52 -13.15
C CYS A 337 9.13 7.59 -11.66
N ASP A 338 9.60 8.73 -11.21
CA ASP A 338 10.23 8.93 -9.91
C ASP A 338 9.51 10.02 -9.11
N ARG A 339 9.29 9.77 -7.81
CA ARG A 339 8.57 10.68 -6.91
C ARG A 339 9.36 11.92 -6.52
N ARG A 340 10.69 11.86 -6.57
CA ARG A 340 11.52 12.94 -6.04
C ARG A 340 11.75 14.05 -7.04
N GLY A 341 12.09 13.76 -8.30
CA GLY A 341 12.45 14.73 -9.30
C GLY A 341 11.35 15.76 -9.68
N PRO A 342 10.20 15.45 -10.29
CA PRO A 342 9.91 14.17 -10.92
C PRO A 342 10.92 13.85 -12.02
N PHE A 343 11.41 12.62 -12.05
CA PHE A 343 12.19 12.12 -13.14
C PHE A 343 11.41 11.09 -13.95
N LEU A 344 11.63 11.06 -15.25
CA LEU A 344 11.13 10.02 -16.14
C LEU A 344 12.34 9.32 -16.76
N LEU A 345 12.49 8.01 -16.47
CA LEU A 345 13.60 7.20 -16.91
C LEU A 345 13.14 6.24 -18.01
N GLN A 346 13.91 6.15 -19.10
CA GLN A 346 13.83 5.04 -20.05
C GLN A 346 14.96 4.07 -19.75
N LEU A 347 14.60 2.78 -19.63
CA LEU A 347 15.56 1.71 -19.34
C LEU A 347 15.49 0.64 -20.43
N ASP A 348 16.61 -0.04 -20.63
CA ASP A 348 16.68 -1.23 -21.48
C ASP A 348 16.20 -2.50 -20.76
N ALA A 349 16.21 -3.63 -21.46
CA ALA A 349 15.81 -4.92 -20.91
C ALA A 349 16.72 -5.39 -19.74
N GLN A 350 17.93 -4.85 -19.60
CA GLN A 350 18.88 -5.15 -18.53
C GLN A 350 18.77 -4.17 -17.36
N SER A 351 17.73 -3.33 -17.36
CA SER A 351 17.44 -2.32 -16.33
C SER A 351 18.49 -1.20 -16.24
N GLN A 352 19.21 -0.96 -17.34
CA GLN A 352 20.15 0.14 -17.46
C GLN A 352 19.49 1.36 -18.07
N THR A 353 19.72 2.54 -17.51
CA THR A 353 19.12 3.80 -17.97
C THR A 353 19.69 4.22 -19.32
N LEU A 354 18.80 4.40 -20.29
CA LEU A 354 19.09 4.98 -21.60
C LEU A 354 18.99 6.50 -21.56
N GLN A 355 18.02 7.03 -20.83
CA GLN A 355 17.87 8.47 -20.57
C GLN A 355 17.12 8.73 -19.25
N ARG A 356 17.42 9.84 -18.61
CA ARG A 356 16.74 10.37 -17.43
C ARG A 356 16.32 11.79 -17.69
N LEU A 357 15.00 12.03 -17.72
CA LEU A 357 14.41 13.34 -17.98
C LEU A 357 14.02 13.99 -16.66
N GLY A 358 14.19 15.31 -16.56
CA GLY A 358 13.79 16.09 -15.39
C GLY A 358 13.32 17.49 -15.74
N PRO A 359 12.80 18.25 -14.75
CA PRO A 359 12.33 19.61 -14.94
C PRO A 359 13.41 20.55 -15.49
N ALA A 360 13.02 21.48 -16.37
CA ALA A 360 13.92 22.38 -17.09
C ALA A 360 14.62 23.39 -16.18
N GLY A 361 14.03 23.76 -15.05
CA GLY A 361 14.54 24.77 -14.14
C GLY A 361 15.46 24.25 -13.02
N SER A 362 15.56 22.92 -12.82
CA SER A 362 16.30 22.36 -11.68
C SER A 362 17.75 22.79 -11.66
N ALA A 363 18.06 23.75 -10.82
CA ALA A 363 19.37 24.36 -10.64
C ALA A 363 20.34 23.47 -9.85
N GLY A 364 20.09 22.20 -9.70
CA GLY A 364 20.91 21.27 -8.96
C GLY A 364 21.63 20.31 -9.88
N ALA A 365 22.88 20.18 -9.68
CA ALA A 365 23.89 19.40 -10.37
C ALA A 365 23.61 17.88 -10.39
N LEU A 366 22.59 17.42 -11.13
CA LEU A 366 22.48 16.03 -11.56
C LEU A 366 22.95 15.95 -13.01
N PRO A 367 24.20 15.55 -13.29
CA PRO A 367 24.81 15.64 -14.61
C PRO A 367 24.20 14.69 -15.65
N ASP A 368 23.53 13.63 -15.20
CA ASP A 368 22.87 12.62 -16.02
C ASP A 368 21.39 12.96 -16.36
N VAL A 369 20.87 14.09 -15.89
CA VAL A 369 19.48 14.50 -16.11
C VAL A 369 19.35 15.42 -17.32
N ASN A 370 18.59 14.97 -18.32
CA ASN A 370 18.18 15.79 -19.45
C ASN A 370 16.96 16.65 -19.06
N ARG A 371 17.13 17.96 -19.03
CA ARG A 371 16.14 18.95 -18.55
C ARG A 371 15.10 19.29 -19.60
N ARG A 372 14.21 18.36 -19.92
CA ARG A 372 13.17 18.50 -20.93
C ARG A 372 11.74 18.60 -20.39
N LEU A 373 11.53 18.26 -19.13
CA LEU A 373 10.22 18.36 -18.51
C LEU A 373 9.91 19.83 -18.13
N PRO A 374 8.61 20.21 -18.03
CA PRO A 374 8.23 21.58 -17.70
C PRO A 374 8.81 22.06 -16.37
N ALA A 375 9.35 23.29 -16.34
CA ALA A 375 9.96 23.89 -15.16
C ALA A 375 8.99 23.98 -13.96
N ILE A 376 7.69 24.17 -14.21
CA ILE A 376 6.68 24.27 -13.14
C ILE A 376 6.63 23.01 -12.24
N LEU A 377 7.10 21.86 -12.74
CA LEU A 377 7.12 20.60 -11.98
C LEU A 377 8.09 20.63 -10.80
N GLU A 378 8.99 21.60 -10.74
CA GLU A 378 9.84 21.83 -9.55
C GLU A 378 9.05 22.16 -8.29
N TRP A 379 7.85 22.73 -8.47
CA TRP A 379 6.92 23.02 -7.38
C TRP A 379 6.15 21.79 -6.88
N ARG A 380 6.57 20.58 -7.26
CA ARG A 380 6.01 19.36 -6.67
C ARG A 380 6.10 19.37 -5.15
N GLN A 381 5.14 18.77 -4.51
CA GLN A 381 5.28 18.47 -3.09
C GLN A 381 6.35 17.39 -2.87
N PRO A 382 7.04 17.38 -1.73
CA PRO A 382 8.06 16.38 -1.41
C PRO A 382 7.57 14.95 -1.63
N THR A 383 8.36 14.11 -2.29
CA THR A 383 8.03 12.71 -2.62
C THR A 383 6.74 12.48 -3.41
N LEU A 384 6.22 13.52 -4.06
CA LEU A 384 4.97 13.50 -4.83
C LEU A 384 5.16 14.01 -6.27
N GLY A 385 6.38 13.89 -6.78
CA GLY A 385 6.72 14.32 -8.13
C GLY A 385 6.11 13.43 -9.21
N CYS A 386 6.05 12.13 -9.01
CA CYS A 386 5.29 11.22 -9.87
C CYS A 386 4.35 10.35 -9.03
N GLY A 387 3.18 10.03 -9.57
CA GLY A 387 2.20 9.12 -9.02
C GLY A 387 1.76 8.03 -10.01
N GLY A 388 2.53 7.78 -11.09
CA GLY A 388 2.24 6.72 -12.05
C GLY A 388 2.56 7.12 -13.48
N VAL A 389 2.75 6.12 -14.35
CA VAL A 389 3.13 6.30 -15.74
C VAL A 389 2.41 5.31 -16.65
N ALA A 390 1.99 5.77 -17.83
CA ALA A 390 1.37 4.96 -18.87
C ALA A 390 1.95 5.30 -20.24
N VAL A 391 1.86 4.40 -21.21
CA VAL A 391 2.22 4.65 -22.61
C VAL A 391 0.97 4.58 -23.47
N ARG A 392 0.71 5.60 -24.28
CA ARG A 392 -0.39 5.63 -25.25
C ARG A 392 -0.09 4.71 -26.43
N SER A 393 -1.01 3.82 -26.71
CA SER A 393 -0.77 2.71 -27.65
C SER A 393 -0.52 3.14 -29.10
N THR A 394 -1.08 4.26 -29.55
CA THR A 394 -0.97 4.71 -30.95
C THR A 394 0.19 5.68 -31.15
N SER A 395 0.29 6.70 -30.32
CA SER A 395 1.33 7.74 -30.44
C SER A 395 2.67 7.33 -29.85
N GLY A 396 2.68 6.37 -28.90
CA GLY A 396 3.85 6.04 -28.10
C GLY A 396 4.20 7.15 -27.08
N GLU A 397 3.30 8.12 -26.86
CA GLU A 397 3.50 9.16 -25.86
C GLU A 397 3.47 8.55 -24.45
N VAL A 398 4.48 8.89 -23.67
CA VAL A 398 4.58 8.50 -22.26
C VAL A 398 3.86 9.53 -21.42
N VAL A 399 2.79 9.14 -20.75
CA VAL A 399 2.01 10.02 -19.88
C VAL A 399 2.31 9.66 -18.43
N PHE A 400 2.72 10.64 -17.63
CA PHE A 400 2.80 10.47 -16.20
C PHE A 400 1.97 11.53 -15.46
N ALA A 401 1.49 11.20 -14.28
CA ALA A 401 0.80 12.15 -13.41
C ALA A 401 1.71 12.57 -12.27
N LEU A 402 1.55 13.80 -11.78
CA LEU A 402 2.08 14.15 -10.47
C LEU A 402 1.33 13.36 -9.39
N GLY A 403 2.03 12.98 -8.31
CA GLY A 403 1.40 12.28 -7.18
C GLY A 403 0.41 13.15 -6.41
N ALA A 404 0.49 14.47 -6.54
CA ALA A 404 -0.43 15.45 -5.94
C ALA A 404 -0.40 16.78 -6.69
N ALA A 405 -1.26 17.71 -6.29
CA ALA A 405 -1.23 19.09 -6.74
C ALA A 405 0.12 19.74 -6.47
N LEU A 406 0.55 20.63 -7.36
CA LEU A 406 1.75 21.44 -7.16
C LEU A 406 1.59 22.41 -5.99
N ASN A 407 2.70 22.67 -5.30
CA ASN A 407 2.80 23.68 -4.23
C ASN A 407 3.52 24.93 -4.73
N VAL A 408 2.92 25.60 -5.71
CA VAL A 408 3.53 26.76 -6.37
C VAL A 408 3.82 27.85 -5.37
N ASN A 409 5.09 28.28 -5.29
CA ASN A 409 5.57 29.27 -4.31
C ASN A 409 5.25 28.93 -2.84
N GLY A 410 5.11 27.64 -2.50
CA GLY A 410 4.78 27.20 -1.14
C GLY A 410 3.33 27.48 -0.71
N ARG A 411 2.39 27.80 -1.65
CA ARG A 411 1.08 28.38 -1.32
C ARG A 411 -0.12 27.55 -1.80
N THR A 412 0.05 26.59 -2.70
CA THR A 412 -1.08 25.94 -3.39
C THR A 412 -1.32 24.48 -3.03
N ALA A 413 -0.48 23.87 -2.19
CA ALA A 413 -0.55 22.45 -1.85
C ALA A 413 -1.95 21.94 -1.45
N ASN A 414 -2.70 22.73 -0.68
CA ASN A 414 -4.01 22.36 -0.13
C ASN A 414 -5.19 23.10 -0.80
N SER A 415 -4.92 24.10 -1.64
CA SER A 415 -5.96 24.94 -2.27
C SER A 415 -6.12 24.68 -3.76
N ALA A 416 -5.09 24.13 -4.44
CA ALA A 416 -5.18 23.84 -5.86
C ALA A 416 -6.34 22.89 -6.17
N ARG A 417 -6.95 23.11 -7.34
CA ARG A 417 -8.11 22.35 -7.84
C ARG A 417 -7.78 21.41 -9.00
N LEU A 418 -6.49 21.21 -9.25
CA LEU A 418 -6.01 20.33 -10.29
C LEU A 418 -4.74 19.58 -9.90
N ILE A 419 -4.54 18.41 -10.52
CA ILE A 419 -3.25 17.70 -10.59
C ILE A 419 -2.85 17.65 -12.07
N ARG A 420 -1.55 17.88 -12.37
CA ARG A 420 -1.04 17.84 -13.74
C ARG A 420 -0.78 16.42 -14.20
N LEU A 421 -1.21 16.12 -15.43
CA LEU A 421 -0.75 15.00 -16.23
C LEU A 421 0.20 15.56 -17.31
N VAL A 422 1.32 14.90 -17.50
CA VAL A 422 2.39 15.34 -18.42
C VAL A 422 2.63 14.25 -19.45
N GLY A 423 2.42 14.55 -20.71
CA GLY A 423 2.74 13.70 -21.84
C GLY A 423 4.11 14.06 -22.42
N PHE A 424 4.99 13.10 -22.57
CA PHE A 424 6.27 13.21 -23.28
C PHE A 424 6.29 12.28 -24.47
N ASN A 425 6.46 12.82 -25.68
CA ASN A 425 6.62 12.03 -26.87
C ASN A 425 8.11 11.74 -27.14
N PRO A 426 8.59 10.50 -26.99
CA PRO A 426 10.00 10.17 -27.14
C PRO A 426 10.51 10.35 -28.59
N ARG A 427 9.63 10.30 -29.59
CA ARG A 427 10.00 10.43 -31.02
C ARG A 427 10.22 11.87 -31.43
N THR A 428 9.40 12.79 -30.91
CA THR A 428 9.45 14.23 -31.26
C THR A 428 10.09 15.08 -30.18
N SER A 429 10.28 14.53 -28.98
CA SER A 429 10.66 15.25 -27.75
C SER A 429 9.68 16.37 -27.35
N SER A 430 8.46 16.36 -27.86
CA SER A 430 7.42 17.30 -27.46
C SER A 430 6.85 16.95 -26.09
N VAL A 431 6.43 17.98 -25.35
CA VAL A 431 5.82 17.83 -24.04
C VAL A 431 4.47 18.54 -24.05
N ARG A 432 3.44 17.89 -23.51
CA ARG A 432 2.10 18.44 -23.31
C ARG A 432 1.70 18.32 -21.84
N GLN A 433 0.78 19.15 -21.39
CA GLN A 433 0.25 19.08 -20.04
C GLN A 433 -1.27 19.16 -20.05
N PHE A 434 -1.91 18.39 -19.17
CA PHE A 434 -3.35 18.39 -18.96
C PHE A 434 -3.68 18.48 -17.48
N ALA A 435 -4.91 18.83 -17.14
CA ALA A 435 -5.38 18.98 -15.76
C ALA A 435 -6.41 17.91 -15.41
N MET A 436 -6.15 17.13 -14.36
CA MET A 436 -7.15 16.32 -13.68
C MET A 436 -7.80 17.16 -12.58
N PRO A 437 -9.15 17.25 -12.49
CA PRO A 437 -9.81 18.02 -11.45
C PRO A 437 -9.69 17.37 -10.07
N ILE A 438 -9.57 18.20 -9.02
CA ILE A 438 -9.72 17.82 -7.62
C ILE A 438 -11.10 18.29 -7.14
N ARG A 439 -11.96 17.35 -6.72
CA ARG A 439 -13.30 17.67 -6.20
C ARG A 439 -13.20 18.34 -4.82
N THR A 440 -14.18 19.17 -4.47
CA THR A 440 -14.18 19.89 -3.18
C THR A 440 -14.31 18.98 -1.96
N THR A 441 -14.82 17.77 -2.15
CA THR A 441 -14.95 16.74 -1.10
C THR A 441 -13.72 15.86 -0.94
N GLU A 442 -12.67 16.06 -1.77
CA GLU A 442 -11.45 15.26 -1.78
C GLU A 442 -10.30 16.00 -1.11
N PHE A 443 -9.87 15.48 0.01
CA PHE A 443 -8.73 16.01 0.75
C PHE A 443 -7.51 15.10 0.57
N SER A 444 -6.34 15.71 0.42
CA SER A 444 -5.08 14.99 0.24
C SER A 444 -5.12 13.97 -0.90
N LEU A 445 -5.78 14.33 -2.02
CA LEU A 445 -5.86 13.47 -3.20
C LEU A 445 -4.46 13.11 -3.70
N ARG A 446 -4.25 11.82 -3.95
CA ARG A 446 -3.03 11.24 -4.51
C ARG A 446 -3.38 10.45 -5.76
N ILE A 447 -2.60 10.62 -6.82
CA ILE A 447 -2.53 9.65 -7.92
C ILE A 447 -1.41 8.68 -7.54
N LEU A 448 -1.68 7.39 -7.65
CA LEU A 448 -0.82 6.31 -7.17
C LEU A 448 -0.29 5.46 -8.32
N ASP A 449 -1.05 5.31 -9.41
CA ASP A 449 -0.59 4.73 -10.68
C ASP A 449 -1.51 5.15 -11.84
N LEU A 450 -1.01 4.97 -13.06
CA LEU A 450 -1.73 5.19 -14.31
C LEU A 450 -1.67 3.96 -15.21
N GLU A 451 -2.74 3.75 -15.98
CA GLU A 451 -2.81 2.74 -17.03
C GLU A 451 -3.50 3.30 -18.27
N SER A 452 -3.01 2.99 -19.46
CA SER A 452 -3.60 3.47 -20.71
C SER A 452 -4.85 2.67 -21.10
N LEU A 453 -5.94 3.36 -21.44
CA LEU A 453 -7.13 2.75 -22.05
C LEU A 453 -7.13 2.92 -23.56
N SER A 454 -6.83 4.11 -24.01
CA SER A 454 -6.78 4.50 -25.42
C SER A 454 -5.88 5.72 -25.60
N GLU A 455 -5.88 6.32 -26.80
CA GLU A 455 -5.10 7.53 -27.08
C GLU A 455 -5.52 8.71 -26.20
N ASP A 456 -6.82 8.85 -25.91
CA ASP A 456 -7.37 9.98 -25.14
C ASP A 456 -7.88 9.61 -23.75
N ARG A 457 -7.73 8.35 -23.32
CA ARG A 457 -8.22 7.89 -22.01
C ARG A 457 -7.16 7.14 -21.25
N VAL A 458 -7.06 7.47 -19.97
CA VAL A 458 -6.22 6.75 -19.01
C VAL A 458 -7.01 6.36 -17.76
N LEU A 459 -6.67 5.23 -17.16
CA LEU A 459 -7.09 4.91 -15.81
C LEU A 459 -6.12 5.54 -14.83
N ALA A 460 -6.65 6.05 -13.72
CA ALA A 460 -5.87 6.52 -12.59
C ALA A 460 -6.29 5.78 -11.32
N LEU A 461 -5.34 5.16 -10.65
CA LEU A 461 -5.51 4.67 -9.29
C LEU A 461 -5.32 5.85 -8.35
N VAL A 462 -6.33 6.17 -7.55
CA VAL A 462 -6.31 7.33 -6.67
C VAL A 462 -6.66 6.98 -5.23
N ARG A 463 -6.09 7.74 -4.29
CA ARG A 463 -6.45 7.72 -2.87
C ARG A 463 -6.71 9.13 -2.38
N TYR A 464 -7.74 9.32 -1.57
CA TYR A 464 -8.06 10.60 -0.96
C TYR A 464 -8.75 10.40 0.40
N ARG A 465 -8.84 11.47 1.21
CA ARG A 465 -9.69 11.50 2.39
C ARG A 465 -11.02 12.18 2.03
N GLU A 466 -12.12 11.55 2.43
CA GLU A 466 -13.46 12.02 2.11
C GLU A 466 -13.93 13.08 3.11
N ALA A 467 -14.54 14.13 2.61
CA ALA A 467 -15.20 15.21 3.33
C ALA A 467 -14.32 16.10 4.24
N SER A 468 -13.16 15.61 4.70
CA SER A 468 -12.24 16.40 5.55
C SER A 468 -10.81 15.82 5.52
N ALA A 469 -9.84 16.58 6.01
CA ALA A 469 -8.45 16.14 6.15
C ALA A 469 -8.28 14.92 7.09
N ASN A 470 -9.23 14.71 8.00
CA ASN A 470 -9.26 13.58 8.94
C ASN A 470 -10.34 12.55 8.58
N GLY A 471 -11.00 12.71 7.43
CA GLY A 471 -12.01 11.76 6.94
C GLY A 471 -11.43 10.39 6.60
N PRO A 472 -12.30 9.40 6.35
CA PRO A 472 -11.85 8.07 5.96
C PRO A 472 -11.14 8.10 4.61
N TYR A 473 -10.17 7.20 4.44
CA TYR A 473 -9.57 6.99 3.14
C TYR A 473 -10.54 6.33 2.16
N ARG A 474 -10.46 6.77 0.90
CA ARG A 474 -11.11 6.16 -0.26
C ARG A 474 -10.05 5.80 -1.29
N TRP A 475 -10.23 4.66 -1.93
CA TRP A 475 -9.37 4.16 -3.02
C TRP A 475 -10.23 3.89 -4.23
N GLU A 476 -9.97 4.56 -5.33
CA GLU A 476 -10.73 4.43 -6.55
C GLU A 476 -9.85 4.18 -7.77
N ILE A 477 -10.36 3.40 -8.71
CA ILE A 477 -9.87 3.39 -10.09
C ILE A 477 -10.80 4.30 -10.87
N ARG A 478 -10.25 5.33 -11.50
CA ARG A 478 -10.99 6.33 -12.28
C ARG A 478 -10.61 6.27 -13.74
N SER A 479 -11.57 6.43 -14.63
CA SER A 479 -11.34 6.76 -16.03
C SER A 479 -11.20 8.27 -16.17
N LEU A 480 -10.11 8.73 -16.79
CA LEU A 480 -9.85 10.11 -17.13
C LEU A 480 -9.93 10.25 -18.67
N ASP A 481 -10.90 11.01 -19.14
CA ASP A 481 -11.07 11.32 -20.56
C ASP A 481 -10.40 12.67 -20.88
N LEU A 482 -9.40 12.64 -21.74
CA LEU A 482 -8.60 13.78 -22.16
C LEU A 482 -9.01 14.32 -23.55
N SER A 483 -9.99 13.71 -24.22
CA SER A 483 -10.37 14.05 -25.60
C SER A 483 -10.74 15.52 -25.80
N ASN A 484 -11.38 16.12 -24.80
CA ASN A 484 -11.76 17.53 -24.78
C ASN A 484 -10.92 18.38 -23.80
N ALA A 485 -9.90 17.79 -23.18
CA ALA A 485 -9.09 18.51 -22.21
C ALA A 485 -8.16 19.52 -22.90
N THR A 486 -8.10 20.72 -22.33
CA THR A 486 -7.23 21.77 -22.84
C THR A 486 -5.77 21.45 -22.52
N GLU A 487 -4.89 21.63 -23.50
CA GLU A 487 -3.45 21.65 -23.28
C GLU A 487 -3.05 22.91 -22.50
N ILE A 488 -2.37 22.74 -21.35
CA ILE A 488 -2.16 23.80 -20.36
C ILE A 488 -0.71 24.24 -20.13
N SER A 489 0.24 23.82 -20.99
CA SER A 489 1.68 24.10 -20.79
C SER A 489 1.99 25.60 -20.66
N SER A 490 1.30 26.44 -21.39
CA SER A 490 1.47 27.91 -21.39
C SER A 490 0.29 28.68 -20.78
N ARG A 491 -0.68 27.99 -20.18
CA ARG A 491 -1.88 28.62 -19.67
C ARG A 491 -1.66 29.21 -18.28
N LEU A 492 -2.18 30.44 -18.11
CA LEU A 492 -2.26 31.16 -16.84
C LEU A 492 -3.72 31.54 -16.60
N LEU A 493 -4.04 31.91 -15.38
CA LEU A 493 -5.36 32.48 -15.04
C LEU A 493 -5.55 33.81 -15.77
N THR A 494 -6.70 33.98 -16.40
CA THR A 494 -7.07 35.21 -17.15
C THR A 494 -8.16 36.02 -16.44
N SER A 495 -8.71 35.52 -15.33
CA SER A 495 -9.76 36.16 -14.54
C SER A 495 -9.54 35.95 -13.04
N GLY A 496 -10.20 36.77 -12.23
CA GLY A 496 -10.14 36.71 -10.77
C GLY A 496 -8.91 37.41 -10.16
N PRO A 497 -8.75 37.33 -8.85
CA PRO A 497 -7.69 38.03 -8.09
C PRO A 497 -6.29 37.47 -8.39
N ASN A 498 -6.19 36.29 -8.95
CA ASN A 498 -4.94 35.61 -9.28
C ASN A 498 -4.60 35.65 -10.80
N THR A 499 -5.19 36.58 -11.56
CA THR A 499 -4.91 36.78 -12.99
C THR A 499 -3.40 36.89 -13.24
N GLY A 500 -2.90 36.15 -14.26
CA GLY A 500 -1.48 36.10 -14.62
C GLY A 500 -0.67 35.09 -13.79
N LEU A 501 -1.24 34.44 -12.80
CA LEU A 501 -0.59 33.37 -12.03
C LEU A 501 -0.89 31.99 -12.63
N ALA A 502 -0.15 30.99 -12.16
CA ALA A 502 -0.36 29.58 -12.54
C ALA A 502 -1.78 29.11 -12.15
N LEU A 503 -2.30 28.14 -12.90
CA LEU A 503 -3.66 27.61 -12.73
C LEU A 503 -3.91 27.05 -11.30
N GLU A 504 -2.89 26.61 -10.61
CA GLU A 504 -2.94 26.10 -9.24
C GLU A 504 -3.45 27.13 -8.22
N PHE A 505 -3.37 28.43 -8.51
CA PHE A 505 -3.91 29.50 -7.67
C PHE A 505 -5.42 29.73 -7.88
N GLY A 506 -6.02 29.17 -8.94
CA GLY A 506 -7.42 29.38 -9.30
C GLY A 506 -8.38 28.44 -8.61
N SER A 507 -9.59 28.96 -8.35
CA SER A 507 -10.77 28.12 -8.15
C SER A 507 -11.16 27.40 -9.45
N ALA A 508 -12.02 26.39 -9.36
CA ALA A 508 -12.50 25.68 -10.54
C ALA A 508 -13.16 26.64 -11.58
N ALA A 509 -13.94 27.61 -11.10
CA ALA A 509 -14.60 28.61 -11.96
C ALA A 509 -13.60 29.56 -12.63
N GLU A 510 -12.53 30.00 -11.94
CA GLU A 510 -11.48 30.84 -12.52
C GLU A 510 -10.66 30.10 -13.57
N ILE A 511 -10.40 28.80 -13.35
CA ILE A 511 -9.71 27.93 -14.32
C ILE A 511 -10.58 27.79 -15.59
N GLU A 512 -11.86 27.49 -15.43
CA GLU A 512 -12.81 27.40 -16.55
C GLU A 512 -12.95 28.72 -17.30
N SER A 513 -13.10 29.84 -16.58
CA SER A 513 -13.17 31.20 -17.16
C SER A 513 -11.88 31.58 -17.91
N SER A 514 -10.76 30.92 -17.61
CA SER A 514 -9.49 31.07 -18.32
C SER A 514 -9.40 30.21 -19.58
N GLY A 515 -10.51 29.62 -20.03
CA GLY A 515 -10.60 28.81 -21.25
C GLY A 515 -9.92 27.44 -21.09
N VAL A 516 -9.89 26.91 -19.86
CA VAL A 516 -9.31 25.59 -19.56
C VAL A 516 -10.41 24.60 -19.25
N THR A 517 -10.54 23.59 -20.10
CA THR A 517 -11.35 22.40 -19.85
C THR A 517 -10.45 21.33 -19.22
N MET A 518 -10.74 20.93 -17.99
CA MET A 518 -10.04 19.83 -17.33
C MET A 518 -10.52 18.48 -17.84
N ALA A 519 -9.73 17.42 -17.62
CA ALA A 519 -10.11 16.05 -17.94
C ALA A 519 -11.43 15.66 -17.26
N THR A 520 -12.28 14.91 -17.96
CA THR A 520 -13.46 14.32 -17.32
C THR A 520 -13.03 13.12 -16.48
N SER A 521 -13.40 13.12 -15.18
CA SER A 521 -13.00 12.08 -14.22
C SER A 521 -14.22 11.31 -13.72
N THR A 522 -14.29 10.01 -14.01
CA THR A 522 -15.40 9.12 -13.63
C THR A 522 -14.87 7.93 -12.83
N THR A 523 -15.48 7.64 -11.67
CA THR A 523 -15.14 6.47 -10.86
C THR A 523 -15.61 5.20 -11.57
N LEU A 524 -14.68 4.27 -11.80
CA LEU A 524 -14.95 2.94 -12.38
C LEU A 524 -15.11 1.88 -11.28
N VAL A 525 -14.22 1.87 -10.29
CA VAL A 525 -14.24 0.91 -9.17
C VAL A 525 -13.87 1.65 -7.88
N GLU A 526 -14.66 1.45 -6.83
CA GLU A 526 -14.32 1.85 -5.45
C GLU A 526 -13.80 0.61 -4.71
N LEU A 527 -12.50 0.56 -4.42
CA LEU A 527 -11.84 -0.63 -3.87
C LEU A 527 -12.20 -0.90 -2.41
N GLY A 528 -12.48 0.14 -1.62
CA GLY A 528 -12.87 0.01 -0.22
C GLY A 528 -14.19 -0.74 -0.05
N SER A 529 -15.15 -0.57 -0.96
CA SER A 529 -16.42 -1.31 -0.98
C SER A 529 -16.22 -2.81 -1.20
N LEU A 530 -15.10 -3.19 -1.82
CA LEU A 530 -14.70 -4.58 -2.05
C LEU A 530 -13.85 -5.13 -0.90
N GLY A 531 -13.56 -4.32 0.14
CA GLY A 531 -12.79 -4.70 1.32
C GLY A 531 -11.31 -4.32 1.27
N TRP A 532 -10.87 -3.49 0.33
CA TRP A 532 -9.51 -2.97 0.33
C TRP A 532 -9.29 -2.01 1.50
N ILE A 533 -8.23 -2.23 2.27
CA ILE A 533 -7.86 -1.37 3.41
C ILE A 533 -6.38 -0.98 3.41
N ASN A 534 -5.57 -1.54 2.49
CA ASN A 534 -4.15 -1.25 2.46
C ASN A 534 -3.92 0.18 1.96
N GLU A 535 -3.37 1.04 2.82
CA GLU A 535 -3.08 2.44 2.48
C GLU A 535 -1.99 2.59 1.42
N SER A 536 -1.15 1.57 1.26
CA SER A 536 -0.03 1.56 0.31
C SER A 536 -0.37 0.82 -0.98
N VAL A 537 -1.62 0.92 -1.50
CA VAL A 537 -1.90 0.52 -2.87
C VAL A 537 -1.18 1.49 -3.82
N GLU A 538 -0.33 0.99 -4.69
CA GLU A 538 0.54 1.85 -5.51
C GLU A 538 0.78 1.31 -6.92
N GLY A 539 0.08 0.26 -7.36
CA GLY A 539 0.22 -0.25 -8.72
C GLY A 539 -1.09 -0.70 -9.33
N LEU A 540 -1.28 -0.36 -10.60
CA LEU A 540 -2.45 -0.68 -11.44
C LEU A 540 -1.97 -1.18 -12.81
N ALA A 541 -2.47 -2.32 -13.26
CA ALA A 541 -2.25 -2.83 -14.60
C ALA A 541 -3.56 -3.31 -15.23
N ARG A 542 -3.62 -3.30 -16.55
CA ARG A 542 -4.76 -3.79 -17.34
C ARG A 542 -4.32 -4.95 -18.23
N ALA A 543 -4.78 -6.15 -17.92
CA ALA A 543 -4.49 -7.32 -18.75
C ALA A 543 -5.35 -7.35 -20.04
N ASN A 544 -6.58 -6.83 -19.98
CA ASN A 544 -7.46 -6.59 -21.12
C ASN A 544 -8.55 -5.56 -20.75
N SER A 545 -9.55 -5.36 -21.62
CA SER A 545 -10.64 -4.40 -21.38
C SER A 545 -11.51 -4.69 -20.14
N GLN A 546 -11.50 -5.92 -19.61
CA GLN A 546 -12.32 -6.32 -18.48
C GLN A 546 -11.51 -6.81 -17.27
N THR A 547 -10.18 -6.93 -17.37
CA THR A 547 -9.35 -7.44 -16.26
C THR A 547 -8.36 -6.38 -15.81
N LEU A 548 -8.58 -5.88 -14.60
CA LEU A 548 -7.67 -4.95 -13.91
C LEU A 548 -6.95 -5.66 -12.78
N ILE A 549 -5.71 -5.29 -12.55
CA ILE A 549 -4.87 -5.85 -11.49
C ILE A 549 -4.36 -4.69 -10.64
N VAL A 550 -4.51 -4.81 -9.32
CA VAL A 550 -3.96 -3.84 -8.36
C VAL A 550 -3.00 -4.55 -7.41
N ILE A 551 -1.96 -3.85 -6.99
CA ILE A 551 -0.97 -4.35 -6.04
C ILE A 551 -0.83 -3.39 -4.87
N GLY A 552 -0.80 -3.95 -3.65
CA GLY A 552 -0.55 -3.23 -2.41
C GLY A 552 0.84 -3.52 -1.88
N GLN A 553 1.61 -2.47 -1.64
CA GLN A 553 2.96 -2.54 -1.09
C GLN A 553 2.95 -2.87 0.41
N SER A 554 3.90 -3.67 0.87
CA SER A 554 4.07 -4.00 2.30
C SER A 554 5.14 -3.16 3.01
N ASN A 555 5.91 -2.34 2.28
CA ASN A 555 7.08 -1.62 2.79
C ASN A 555 8.02 -2.54 3.61
N GLY A 556 8.26 -3.74 3.12
CA GLY A 556 9.06 -4.77 3.82
C GLY A 556 8.43 -5.34 5.09
N GLY A 557 7.20 -4.95 5.42
CA GLY A 557 6.53 -5.29 6.66
C GLY A 557 7.06 -4.52 7.87
N VAL A 558 7.70 -3.36 7.66
CA VAL A 558 8.34 -2.56 8.72
C VAL A 558 7.61 -1.25 8.92
N THR A 559 7.47 -0.85 10.18
CA THR A 559 6.93 0.44 10.60
C THR A 559 7.79 1.04 11.71
N SER A 560 7.47 2.27 12.10
CA SER A 560 8.11 2.97 13.22
C SER A 560 7.06 3.51 14.18
N ARG A 561 7.48 3.74 15.44
CA ARG A 561 6.66 4.38 16.46
C ARG A 561 7.53 5.21 17.42
N VAL A 562 6.91 6.14 18.11
CA VAL A 562 7.52 6.89 19.22
C VAL A 562 6.86 6.42 20.52
N ARG A 563 7.54 5.54 21.26
CA ARG A 563 7.05 5.06 22.56
C ARG A 563 7.27 6.15 23.61
N GLY A 564 6.24 6.47 24.41
CA GLY A 564 6.29 7.54 25.40
C GLY A 564 6.18 8.96 24.83
N GLY A 565 6.02 9.11 23.51
CA GLY A 565 5.62 10.36 22.86
C GLY A 565 4.14 10.65 23.02
N ASP A 566 3.71 11.82 22.56
CA ASP A 566 2.29 12.20 22.55
C ASP A 566 1.51 11.24 21.64
N PRO A 567 0.55 10.45 22.18
CA PRO A 567 -0.18 9.45 21.42
C PRO A 567 -1.16 10.03 20.38
N SER A 568 -1.46 11.31 20.45
CA SER A 568 -2.30 12.02 19.47
C SER A 568 -1.54 12.36 18.19
N LEU A 569 -0.21 12.28 18.21
CA LEU A 569 0.66 12.62 17.08
C LEU A 569 1.18 11.38 16.36
N SER A 570 1.26 11.48 15.05
CA SER A 570 2.02 10.51 14.24
C SER A 570 3.53 10.65 14.49
N VAL A 571 4.30 9.66 14.07
CA VAL A 571 5.77 9.70 14.21
C VAL A 571 6.36 10.97 13.58
N SER A 572 5.90 11.35 12.39
CA SER A 572 6.39 12.51 11.64
C SER A 572 5.92 13.88 12.16
N GLU A 573 5.05 13.90 13.17
CA GLU A 573 4.64 15.13 13.87
C GLU A 573 5.48 15.40 15.11
N HIS A 574 6.18 14.38 15.64
CA HIS A 574 7.21 14.58 16.64
C HIS A 574 8.46 15.26 16.04
N GLN A 575 9.32 15.76 16.91
CA GLN A 575 10.60 16.35 16.54
C GLN A 575 11.73 15.67 17.32
N VAL A 576 12.90 15.54 16.69
CA VAL A 576 14.13 15.08 17.33
C VAL A 576 15.22 16.14 17.16
N ASP A 577 15.91 16.48 18.22
CA ASP A 577 17.04 17.41 18.18
C ASP A 577 18.38 16.70 17.87
N ARG A 578 19.46 17.47 17.73
CA ARG A 578 20.82 16.96 17.46
C ARG A 578 21.37 16.05 18.58
N ASN A 579 20.76 16.06 19.77
CA ASN A 579 21.14 15.21 20.90
C ASN A 579 20.28 13.94 20.95
N GLY A 580 19.35 13.73 20.02
CA GLY A 580 18.44 12.60 19.98
C GLY A 580 17.21 12.75 20.90
N LEU A 581 16.97 13.92 21.50
CA LEU A 581 15.81 14.16 22.34
C LEU A 581 14.55 14.33 21.47
N ILE A 582 13.56 13.47 21.72
CA ILE A 582 12.28 13.49 21.01
C ILE A 582 11.25 14.30 21.81
N THR A 583 10.47 15.13 21.12
CA THR A 583 9.38 15.97 21.67
C THR A 583 8.16 16.00 20.73
N PRO A 584 6.92 16.25 21.25
CA PRO A 584 6.56 16.27 22.66
C PRO A 584 6.49 14.86 23.26
N ARG A 585 6.55 14.78 24.60
CA ARG A 585 6.28 13.55 25.34
C ARG A 585 4.80 13.42 25.66
N ALA A 586 4.35 12.20 25.99
CA ALA A 586 3.00 11.98 26.50
C ALA A 586 2.79 12.74 27.81
N ALA A 587 1.59 13.31 27.99
CA ALA A 587 1.22 14.03 29.20
C ALA A 587 1.37 13.13 30.43
N GLY A 588 2.06 13.65 31.47
CA GLY A 588 2.33 12.90 32.72
C GLY A 588 3.41 11.79 32.61
N SER A 589 4.03 11.59 31.46
CA SER A 589 5.11 10.60 31.31
C SER A 589 6.39 11.07 32.01
N ALA A 590 6.95 10.22 32.88
CA ALA A 590 8.26 10.44 33.50
C ALA A 590 9.43 9.99 32.58
N THR A 591 9.16 9.13 31.59
CA THR A 591 10.17 8.59 30.70
C THR A 591 10.31 9.42 29.42
N ALA A 592 11.54 9.58 28.92
CA ALA A 592 11.79 10.21 27.62
C ALA A 592 11.19 9.35 26.49
N PRO A 593 10.65 10.00 25.44
CA PRO A 593 10.19 9.29 24.25
C PRO A 593 11.35 8.57 23.55
N VAL A 594 11.06 7.37 23.02
CA VAL A 594 12.02 6.53 22.32
C VAL A 594 11.48 6.16 20.94
N PHE A 595 12.29 6.34 19.92
CA PHE A 595 11.98 5.86 18.56
C PHE A 595 12.27 4.36 18.47
N GLU A 596 11.34 3.63 17.91
CA GLU A 596 11.44 2.18 17.75
C GLU A 596 11.02 1.75 16.34
N LEU A 597 11.81 0.87 15.75
CA LEU A 597 11.40 0.08 14.59
C LEU A 597 10.66 -1.16 15.05
N SER A 598 9.58 -1.49 14.37
CA SER A 598 8.78 -2.67 14.66
C SER A 598 8.21 -3.30 13.39
N PRO A 599 7.82 -4.59 13.45
CA PRO A 599 6.98 -5.16 12.41
C PRO A 599 5.70 -4.33 12.23
N SER A 600 5.27 -4.17 10.99
CA SER A 600 3.96 -3.55 10.68
C SER A 600 2.83 -4.38 11.28
N SER A 601 1.63 -3.80 11.36
CA SER A 601 0.41 -4.55 11.63
C SER A 601 0.25 -5.69 10.60
N ILE A 602 -0.37 -6.78 11.04
CA ILE A 602 -0.32 -8.04 10.29
C ILE A 602 -0.91 -7.94 8.89
N GLU A 603 -1.99 -7.21 8.74
CA GLU A 603 -2.68 -6.99 7.45
C GLU A 603 -1.80 -6.22 6.45
N SER A 604 -0.78 -5.52 6.94
CA SER A 604 0.16 -4.70 6.15
C SER A 604 1.52 -5.37 5.90
N ARG A 605 1.76 -6.57 6.46
CA ARG A 605 3.07 -7.26 6.32
C ARG A 605 3.27 -7.92 4.96
N GLN A 606 2.19 -8.13 4.21
CA GLN A 606 2.21 -8.87 2.95
C GLN A 606 2.02 -7.92 1.75
N THR A 607 2.72 -8.21 0.67
CA THR A 607 2.38 -7.64 -0.64
C THR A 607 1.19 -8.42 -1.19
N VAL A 608 0.07 -7.73 -1.40
CA VAL A 608 -1.18 -8.34 -1.87
C VAL A 608 -1.48 -7.91 -3.30
N ILE A 609 -2.04 -8.82 -4.08
CA ILE A 609 -2.44 -8.57 -5.47
C ILE A 609 -3.90 -8.96 -5.63
N TRP A 610 -4.71 -8.05 -6.17
CA TRP A 610 -6.08 -8.33 -6.56
C TRP A 610 -6.22 -8.27 -8.08
N SER A 611 -6.78 -9.32 -8.68
CA SER A 611 -7.25 -9.33 -10.05
C SER A 611 -8.76 -9.14 -10.05
N LEU A 612 -9.23 -8.08 -10.71
CA LEU A 612 -10.63 -7.66 -10.76
C LEU A 612 -11.19 -7.95 -12.15
N GLN A 613 -12.18 -8.83 -12.25
CA GLN A 613 -12.93 -9.06 -13.48
C GLN A 613 -14.13 -8.10 -13.51
N LEU A 614 -14.14 -7.19 -14.44
CA LEU A 614 -15.25 -6.24 -14.64
C LEU A 614 -16.44 -6.91 -15.33
N ARG A 615 -17.66 -6.48 -14.98
CA ARG A 615 -18.91 -6.90 -15.66
C ARG A 615 -19.02 -6.32 -17.07
N SER A 616 -18.48 -5.14 -17.27
CA SER A 616 -18.42 -4.45 -18.57
C SER A 616 -17.00 -3.95 -18.82
N PRO A 617 -16.59 -3.82 -20.09
CA PRO A 617 -15.28 -3.27 -20.43
C PRO A 617 -15.03 -1.90 -19.76
N ALA A 618 -13.79 -1.68 -19.33
CA ALA A 618 -13.29 -0.36 -18.96
C ALA A 618 -13.13 0.46 -20.25
N ASN A 619 -14.09 1.36 -20.51
CA ASN A 619 -14.14 2.20 -21.72
C ASN A 619 -13.92 3.68 -21.38
#